data_4a4e4876047fdfeff85232e91e3d221f
#
_entry.id   4a4e4876047fdfeff85232e91e3d221f
#
_cell.length_a   1.000
_cell.length_b   1.000
_cell.length_c   1.000
_cell.angle_alpha   90.00
_cell.angle_beta   90.00
_cell.angle_gamma   90.00
#
_symmetry.space_group_name_H-M   'P 1'
#
loop_
_entity.id
_entity.type
_entity.pdbx_description
1 polymer ?
#
loop_
_entity_poly.entity_id
_entity_poly.type
_entity_poly.pdbx_seq_one_letter_code
_entity_poly.pdbx_strand_id
1 'polypeptide(L)'
;RAEFGVAAHWKYKEKPSNDLTRWTNELTEMSSEYPDPNEFLQHMKLDLYENEVFCLTPEGDVLSLPQGSTPVDFAFAIHTQVGEKLIGAKVNGKLVNLSNELKSGDTVEILTSKDKNKGPSRDWLNIVKTTRARSKIKQWYQKQLKNEDIQKGKTVLNTWLDAVSYTHLRAHETGYN
;
A
#
# COMPACT_ATOMS: atom_id res chain seq x y z
N ARG A 1 28.38 -11.31 -35.80
CA ARG A 1 28.35 -10.11 -34.90
C ARG A 1 26.96 -9.80 -34.32
N ALA A 2 25.96 -10.63 -34.58
CA ALA A 2 24.58 -10.46 -34.01
C ALA A 2 24.29 -11.32 -32.78
N GLU A 3 25.21 -12.17 -32.32
CA GLU A 3 24.97 -13.09 -31.22
C GLU A 3 25.14 -12.50 -29.82
N PHE A 4 25.78 -11.32 -29.69
CA PHE A 4 26.04 -10.71 -28.37
C PHE A 4 24.85 -9.94 -27.79
N GLY A 5 23.88 -9.50 -28.59
CA GLY A 5 22.74 -8.71 -28.11
C GLY A 5 21.63 -9.58 -27.48
N VAL A 6 21.36 -10.75 -28.03
CA VAL A 6 20.26 -11.63 -27.60
C VAL A 6 20.63 -12.37 -26.32
N ALA A 7 21.86 -12.82 -26.17
CA ALA A 7 22.32 -13.52 -24.98
C ALA A 7 22.40 -12.60 -23.75
N ALA A 8 22.73 -11.31 -23.93
CA ALA A 8 22.73 -10.34 -22.84
C ALA A 8 21.32 -10.04 -22.34
N HIS A 9 20.34 -10.01 -23.25
CA HIS A 9 18.93 -9.80 -22.89
C HIS A 9 18.33 -11.00 -22.14
N TRP A 10 18.72 -12.21 -22.49
CA TRP A 10 18.29 -13.41 -21.77
C TRP A 10 18.98 -13.58 -20.40
N LYS A 11 20.24 -13.20 -20.26
CA LYS A 11 20.95 -13.22 -18.98
C LYS A 11 20.39 -12.22 -17.96
N TYR A 12 19.79 -11.12 -18.41
CA TYR A 12 19.11 -10.17 -17.52
C TYR A 12 17.76 -10.72 -17.03
N LYS A 13 17.12 -11.60 -17.80
CA LYS A 13 15.88 -12.30 -17.39
C LYS A 13 16.10 -13.50 -16.48
N GLU A 14 17.33 -13.97 -16.33
CA GLU A 14 17.68 -15.12 -15.49
C GLU A 14 18.14 -14.77 -14.05
N LYS A 15 17.67 -13.65 -13.48
CA LYS A 15 17.62 -13.55 -12.03
C LYS A 15 16.32 -14.17 -11.55
N PRO A 16 16.38 -15.46 -11.17
CA PRO A 16 15.18 -16.24 -10.98
C PRO A 16 14.70 -16.15 -9.54
N SER A 17 13.48 -16.49 -9.37
CA SER A 17 12.76 -16.94 -8.19
C SER A 17 12.23 -15.91 -7.20
N ASN A 18 12.94 -14.86 -6.83
CA ASN A 18 12.36 -13.88 -5.88
C ASN A 18 11.33 -12.95 -6.50
N ASP A 19 11.51 -12.54 -7.75
CA ASP A 19 10.56 -11.63 -8.42
C ASP A 19 9.28 -12.33 -8.83
N LEU A 20 9.37 -13.59 -9.30
CA LEU A 20 8.19 -14.40 -9.65
C LEU A 20 7.39 -14.78 -8.39
N THR A 21 8.07 -15.18 -7.32
CA THR A 21 7.42 -15.52 -6.05
C THR A 21 6.79 -14.28 -5.41
N ARG A 22 7.46 -13.14 -5.49
CA ARG A 22 6.93 -11.87 -5.02
C ARG A 22 5.72 -11.46 -5.85
N TRP A 23 5.80 -11.55 -7.17
CA TRP A 23 4.71 -11.23 -8.09
C TRP A 23 3.51 -12.16 -7.90
N THR A 24 3.72 -13.47 -7.73
CA THR A 24 2.62 -14.42 -7.45
C THR A 24 1.97 -14.18 -6.09
N ASN A 25 2.73 -13.81 -5.08
CA ASN A 25 2.19 -13.45 -3.78
C ASN A 25 1.39 -12.15 -3.85
N GLU A 26 1.89 -11.13 -4.55
CA GLU A 26 1.18 -9.88 -4.79
C GLU A 26 -0.13 -10.11 -5.58
N LEU A 27 -0.12 -11.00 -6.60
CA LEU A 27 -1.32 -11.40 -7.33
C LEU A 27 -2.33 -12.13 -6.44
N THR A 28 -1.86 -13.00 -5.56
CA THR A 28 -2.73 -13.75 -4.65
C THR A 28 -3.38 -12.82 -3.62
N GLU A 29 -2.61 -11.88 -3.07
CA GLU A 29 -3.14 -10.85 -2.18
C GLU A 29 -4.18 -9.96 -2.89
N MET A 30 -3.86 -9.50 -4.10
CA MET A 30 -4.77 -8.66 -4.89
C MET A 30 -6.04 -9.42 -5.31
N SER A 31 -5.90 -10.68 -5.70
CA SER A 31 -7.03 -11.54 -6.06
C SER A 31 -8.03 -11.72 -4.92
N SER A 32 -7.55 -11.79 -3.68
CA SER A 32 -8.41 -11.94 -2.51
C SER A 32 -9.22 -10.68 -2.17
N GLU A 33 -8.84 -9.52 -2.71
CA GLU A 33 -9.50 -8.23 -2.45
C GLU A 33 -10.62 -7.91 -3.44
N TYR A 34 -10.62 -8.56 -4.60
CA TYR A 34 -11.64 -8.35 -5.63
C TYR A 34 -12.68 -9.47 -5.56
N PRO A 35 -13.93 -9.17 -5.20
CA PRO A 35 -15.00 -10.17 -5.17
C PRO A 35 -15.39 -10.67 -6.57
N ASP A 36 -15.10 -9.90 -7.63
CA ASP A 36 -15.33 -10.24 -9.02
C ASP A 36 -14.02 -10.52 -9.77
N PRO A 37 -13.78 -11.76 -10.26
CA PRO A 37 -12.61 -12.08 -11.07
C PRO A 37 -12.49 -11.25 -12.36
N ASN A 38 -13.60 -10.80 -12.94
CA ASN A 38 -13.58 -9.97 -14.15
C ASN A 38 -13.08 -8.55 -13.86
N GLU A 39 -13.48 -7.99 -12.73
CA GLU A 39 -12.99 -6.69 -12.28
C GLU A 39 -11.47 -6.73 -12.02
N PHE A 40 -11.00 -7.77 -11.36
CA PHE A 40 -9.57 -8.04 -11.16
C PHE A 40 -8.80 -8.15 -12.49
N LEU A 41 -9.32 -8.91 -13.45
CA LEU A 41 -8.69 -9.06 -14.77
C LEU A 41 -8.69 -7.76 -15.58
N GLN A 42 -9.72 -6.92 -15.47
CA GLN A 42 -9.74 -5.62 -16.14
C GLN A 42 -8.68 -4.67 -15.55
N HIS A 43 -8.54 -4.64 -14.23
CA HIS A 43 -7.50 -3.85 -13.58
C HIS A 43 -6.10 -4.34 -13.94
N MET A 44 -5.88 -5.65 -13.94
CA MET A 44 -4.60 -6.24 -14.39
C MET A 44 -4.27 -5.92 -15.85
N LYS A 45 -5.26 -5.96 -16.74
CA LYS A 45 -5.04 -5.61 -18.15
C LYS A 45 -4.63 -4.15 -18.31
N LEU A 46 -5.22 -3.23 -17.56
CA LEU A 46 -4.85 -1.81 -17.59
C LEU A 46 -3.38 -1.62 -17.17
N ASP A 47 -2.93 -2.30 -16.11
CA ASP A 47 -1.55 -2.19 -15.63
C ASP A 47 -0.52 -2.84 -16.59
N LEU A 48 -0.93 -3.87 -17.36
CA LEU A 48 -0.03 -4.59 -18.27
C LEU A 48 0.11 -3.96 -19.67
N TYR A 49 -0.86 -3.19 -20.12
CA TYR A 49 -0.91 -2.66 -21.50
C TYR A 49 -0.73 -1.13 -21.58
N GLU A 50 -0.60 -0.44 -20.45
CA GLU A 50 -0.32 1.00 -20.47
C GLU A 50 1.16 1.28 -20.81
N ASN A 51 1.39 2.39 -21.54
CA ASN A 51 2.74 2.90 -21.73
C ASN A 51 3.39 3.17 -20.37
N GLU A 52 4.63 2.73 -20.22
CA GLU A 52 5.38 2.88 -18.98
C GLU A 52 6.15 4.21 -18.95
N VAL A 53 6.26 4.78 -17.77
CA VAL A 53 7.17 5.90 -17.48
C VAL A 53 8.25 5.40 -16.52
N PHE A 54 9.50 5.80 -16.78
CA PHE A 54 10.64 5.42 -15.98
C PHE A 54 11.07 6.61 -15.12
N CYS A 55 10.90 6.49 -13.82
CA CYS A 55 11.28 7.52 -12.85
C CYS A 55 12.47 7.05 -12.02
N LEU A 56 13.28 7.99 -11.57
CA LEU A 56 14.48 7.72 -10.78
C LEU A 56 14.27 8.08 -9.33
N THR A 57 14.87 7.29 -8.43
CA THR A 57 15.08 7.69 -7.05
C THR A 57 16.29 8.63 -6.95
N PRO A 58 16.44 9.39 -5.85
CA PRO A 58 17.64 10.21 -5.63
C PRO A 58 18.94 9.38 -5.58
N GLU A 59 18.83 8.08 -5.24
CA GLU A 59 19.95 7.13 -5.18
C GLU A 59 20.33 6.58 -6.58
N GLY A 60 19.48 6.85 -7.59
CA GLY A 60 19.71 6.46 -8.99
C GLY A 60 19.02 5.16 -9.40
N ASP A 61 18.18 4.59 -8.54
CA ASP A 61 17.37 3.44 -8.91
C ASP A 61 16.25 3.84 -9.87
N VAL A 62 16.00 3.02 -10.87
CA VAL A 62 14.95 3.24 -11.88
C VAL A 62 13.72 2.41 -11.54
N LEU A 63 12.57 3.07 -11.46
CA LEU A 63 11.28 2.45 -11.27
C LEU A 63 10.40 2.66 -12.51
N SER A 64 9.82 1.57 -13.01
CA SER A 64 8.82 1.57 -14.06
C SER A 64 7.44 1.69 -13.46
N LEU A 65 6.64 2.61 -13.98
CA LEU A 65 5.26 2.86 -13.58
C LEU A 65 4.37 3.04 -14.81
N PRO A 66 3.07 2.73 -14.73
CA PRO A 66 2.13 3.07 -15.81
C PRO A 66 2.11 4.58 -16.10
N GLN A 67 1.87 4.94 -17.35
CA GLN A 67 1.71 6.34 -17.74
C GLN A 67 0.55 6.99 -16.96
N GLY A 68 0.74 8.21 -16.50
CA GLY A 68 -0.22 8.94 -15.67
C GLY A 68 -0.08 8.65 -14.17
N SER A 69 0.92 7.86 -13.78
CA SER A 69 1.21 7.60 -12.36
C SER A 69 1.63 8.88 -11.64
N THR A 70 1.33 8.93 -10.35
CA THR A 70 1.56 10.07 -9.47
C THR A 70 2.69 9.77 -8.47
N PRO A 71 3.21 10.77 -7.75
CA PRO A 71 4.15 10.55 -6.65
C PRO A 71 3.65 9.59 -5.57
N VAL A 72 2.33 9.45 -5.40
CA VAL A 72 1.74 8.45 -4.50
C VAL A 72 1.99 7.04 -5.02
N ASP A 73 1.75 6.81 -6.32
CA ASP A 73 2.04 5.52 -6.96
C ASP A 73 3.52 5.15 -6.82
N PHE A 74 4.41 6.13 -7.05
CA PHE A 74 5.85 5.97 -6.91
C PHE A 74 6.25 5.59 -5.48
N ALA A 75 5.68 6.24 -4.46
CA ALA A 75 5.95 5.95 -3.06
C ALA A 75 5.55 4.51 -2.67
N PHE A 76 4.38 4.04 -3.13
CA PHE A 76 3.93 2.66 -2.90
C PHE A 76 4.72 1.63 -3.74
N ALA A 77 5.27 2.04 -4.89
CA ALA A 77 6.16 1.19 -5.69
C ALA A 77 7.51 0.95 -5.00
N ILE A 78 8.06 1.94 -4.30
CA ILE A 78 9.28 1.78 -3.50
C ILE A 78 9.01 0.81 -2.34
N HIS A 79 8.11 1.18 -1.46
CA HIS A 79 7.74 0.36 -0.30
C HIS A 79 6.40 0.80 0.28
N THR A 80 5.58 -0.17 0.75
CA THR A 80 4.26 0.12 1.34
C THR A 80 4.34 1.13 2.49
N GLN A 81 5.32 1.01 3.39
CA GLN A 81 5.49 1.94 4.50
C GLN A 81 5.87 3.36 4.06
N VAL A 82 6.59 3.50 2.94
CA VAL A 82 6.92 4.81 2.36
C VAL A 82 5.64 5.47 1.86
N GLY A 83 4.79 4.71 1.13
CA GLY A 83 3.49 5.18 0.68
C GLY A 83 2.56 5.56 1.83
N GLU A 84 2.46 4.74 2.88
CA GLU A 84 1.62 5.01 4.06
C GLU A 84 2.02 6.29 4.80
N LYS A 85 3.32 6.58 4.87
CA LYS A 85 3.88 7.73 5.60
C LYS A 85 4.13 8.96 4.73
N LEU A 86 3.73 8.92 3.47
CA LEU A 86 3.93 10.00 2.51
C LEU A 86 3.29 11.31 2.99
N ILE A 87 4.04 12.40 2.96
CA ILE A 87 3.57 13.75 3.28
C ILE A 87 3.73 14.72 2.11
N GLY A 88 4.64 14.45 1.20
CA GLY A 88 4.92 15.29 0.06
C GLY A 88 5.92 14.62 -0.87
N ALA A 89 6.13 15.20 -2.03
CA ALA A 89 7.12 14.75 -3.00
C ALA A 89 7.80 15.92 -3.68
N LYS A 90 9.07 15.72 -4.04
CA LYS A 90 9.79 16.62 -4.92
C LYS A 90 10.07 15.89 -6.23
N VAL A 91 9.83 16.58 -7.34
CA VAL A 91 10.19 16.12 -8.68
C VAL A 91 11.24 17.05 -9.24
N ASN A 92 12.39 16.51 -9.64
CA ASN A 92 13.54 17.27 -10.12
C ASN A 92 13.95 18.40 -9.14
N GLY A 93 13.93 18.11 -7.84
CA GLY A 93 14.28 19.04 -6.76
C GLY A 93 13.21 20.07 -6.39
N LYS A 94 12.06 20.10 -7.08
CA LYS A 94 10.95 21.03 -6.80
C LYS A 94 9.80 20.30 -6.10
N LEU A 95 9.27 20.91 -5.03
CA LEU A 95 8.09 20.41 -4.37
C LEU A 95 6.88 20.45 -5.32
N VAL A 96 6.19 19.33 -5.47
CA VAL A 96 5.03 19.18 -6.35
C VAL A 96 3.81 18.70 -5.58
N ASN A 97 2.64 18.90 -6.19
CA ASN A 97 1.40 18.32 -5.66
C ASN A 97 1.42 16.79 -5.87
N LEU A 98 0.86 16.04 -4.93
CA LEU A 98 0.76 14.59 -5.00
C LEU A 98 -0.13 14.06 -6.13
N SER A 99 -0.96 14.93 -6.73
CA SER A 99 -1.75 14.64 -7.92
C SER A 99 -1.02 14.90 -9.25
N ASN A 100 0.24 15.38 -9.21
CA ASN A 100 1.01 15.67 -10.42
C ASN A 100 1.39 14.37 -11.13
N GLU A 101 1.20 14.33 -12.45
CA GLU A 101 1.61 13.17 -13.25
C GLU A 101 3.12 13.15 -13.44
N LEU A 102 3.72 11.97 -13.24
CA LEU A 102 5.14 11.74 -13.44
C LEU A 102 5.45 11.48 -14.93
N LYS A 103 6.63 11.90 -15.35
CA LYS A 103 7.13 11.70 -16.71
C LYS A 103 8.41 10.88 -16.70
N SER A 104 8.69 10.20 -17.81
CA SER A 104 9.96 9.47 -17.95
C SER A 104 11.15 10.42 -17.81
N GLY A 105 12.11 10.00 -16.98
CA GLY A 105 13.30 10.77 -16.64
C GLY A 105 13.16 11.66 -15.42
N ASP A 106 11.98 11.74 -14.80
CA ASP A 106 11.80 12.48 -13.56
C ASP A 106 12.54 11.83 -12.39
N THR A 107 13.27 12.63 -11.62
CA THR A 107 13.85 12.22 -10.34
C THR A 107 12.88 12.57 -9.23
N VAL A 108 12.38 11.57 -8.53
CA VAL A 108 11.31 11.71 -7.53
C VAL A 108 11.85 11.42 -6.14
N GLU A 109 11.84 12.44 -5.28
CA GLU A 109 12.17 12.33 -3.86
C GLU A 109 10.90 12.32 -3.02
N ILE A 110 10.71 11.28 -2.24
CA ILE A 110 9.53 11.10 -1.38
C ILE A 110 9.82 11.62 0.03
N LEU A 111 8.95 12.52 0.50
CA LEU A 111 8.99 13.05 1.85
C LEU A 111 8.04 12.27 2.75
N THR A 112 8.58 11.67 3.81
CA THR A 112 7.81 10.84 4.74
C THR A 112 7.71 11.46 6.11
N SER A 113 6.58 11.21 6.80
CA SER A 113 6.38 11.59 8.20
C SER A 113 7.14 10.67 9.14
N LYS A 114 7.66 11.23 10.23
CA LYS A 114 8.19 10.46 11.37
C LYS A 114 7.08 9.94 12.28
N ASP A 115 5.87 10.44 12.13
CA ASP A 115 4.72 10.01 12.93
C ASP A 115 4.32 8.58 12.53
N LYS A 116 4.27 7.69 13.53
CA LYS A 116 3.89 6.28 13.35
C LYS A 116 2.41 6.09 13.06
N ASN A 117 1.59 7.05 13.46
CA ASN A 117 0.13 6.98 13.33
C ASN A 117 -0.37 7.60 12.02
N LYS A 118 0.54 8.22 11.23
CA LYS A 118 0.17 8.77 9.94
C LYS A 118 -0.11 7.65 8.95
N GLY A 119 -1.25 7.75 8.28
CA GLY A 119 -1.65 6.87 7.21
C GLY A 119 -1.98 7.63 5.92
N PRO A 120 -2.27 6.90 4.84
CA PRO A 120 -2.64 7.45 3.55
C PRO A 120 -3.94 8.25 3.64
N SER A 121 -4.10 9.29 2.82
CA SER A 121 -5.37 10.00 2.67
C SER A 121 -6.33 9.20 1.79
N ARG A 122 -7.64 9.25 2.11
CA ARG A 122 -8.69 8.65 1.26
C ARG A 122 -8.76 9.29 -0.12
N ASP A 123 -8.46 10.57 -0.22
CA ASP A 123 -8.47 11.32 -1.48
C ASP A 123 -7.45 10.75 -2.48
N TRP A 124 -6.41 10.09 -1.99
CA TRP A 124 -5.42 9.46 -2.86
C TRP A 124 -5.98 8.33 -3.72
N LEU A 125 -7.09 7.69 -3.31
CA LEU A 125 -7.78 6.69 -4.13
C LEU A 125 -8.26 7.23 -5.47
N ASN A 126 -8.50 8.56 -5.55
CA ASN A 126 -8.95 9.23 -6.76
C ASN A 126 -7.79 9.64 -7.69
N ILE A 127 -6.58 9.77 -7.15
CA ILE A 127 -5.41 10.25 -7.90
C ILE A 127 -4.42 9.14 -8.26
N VAL A 128 -4.44 8.01 -7.53
CA VAL A 128 -3.56 6.89 -7.84
C VAL A 128 -3.99 6.17 -9.11
N LYS A 129 -3.01 5.81 -9.91
CA LYS A 129 -3.20 5.10 -11.17
C LYS A 129 -3.01 3.60 -10.99
N THR A 130 -2.00 3.19 -10.21
CA THR A 130 -1.65 1.78 -10.04
C THR A 130 -2.63 1.04 -9.14
N THR A 131 -2.95 -0.19 -9.51
CA THR A 131 -3.76 -1.12 -8.73
C THR A 131 -3.10 -1.40 -7.38
N ARG A 132 -1.77 -1.53 -7.36
CA ARG A 132 -0.98 -1.75 -6.15
C ARG A 132 -1.18 -0.66 -5.10
N ALA A 133 -1.03 0.62 -5.48
CA ALA A 133 -1.24 1.74 -4.55
C ALA A 133 -2.68 1.76 -4.03
N ARG A 134 -3.65 1.55 -4.91
CA ARG A 134 -5.07 1.53 -4.56
C ARG A 134 -5.39 0.42 -3.56
N SER A 135 -4.92 -0.79 -3.80
CA SER A 135 -5.09 -1.95 -2.90
C SER A 135 -4.45 -1.69 -1.54
N LYS A 136 -3.20 -1.21 -1.49
CA LYS A 136 -2.51 -0.94 -0.22
C LYS A 136 -3.20 0.16 0.60
N ILE A 137 -3.72 1.20 -0.03
CA ILE A 137 -4.53 2.22 0.65
C ILE A 137 -5.81 1.61 1.23
N LYS A 138 -6.55 0.81 0.46
CA LYS A 138 -7.76 0.13 0.94
C LYS A 138 -7.46 -0.80 2.12
N GLN A 139 -6.41 -1.64 2.02
CA GLN A 139 -5.96 -2.55 3.09
C GLN A 139 -5.64 -1.79 4.38
N TRP A 140 -4.96 -0.65 4.27
CA TRP A 140 -4.65 0.17 5.44
C TRP A 140 -5.92 0.61 6.17
N TYR A 141 -6.93 1.10 5.44
CA TYR A 141 -8.20 1.52 6.03
C TYR A 141 -8.98 0.35 6.64
N GLN A 142 -9.03 -0.80 5.99
CA GLN A 142 -9.68 -2.00 6.52
C GLN A 142 -9.02 -2.46 7.82
N LYS A 143 -7.68 -2.41 7.88
CA LYS A 143 -6.93 -2.74 9.08
C LYS A 143 -7.22 -1.77 10.24
N GLN A 144 -7.35 -0.47 9.95
CA GLN A 144 -7.71 0.53 10.95
C GLN A 144 -9.12 0.29 11.51
N LEU A 145 -10.13 0.08 10.65
CA LEU A 145 -11.49 -0.23 11.06
C LEU A 145 -11.55 -1.47 11.94
N LYS A 146 -10.86 -2.54 11.54
CA LYS A 146 -10.78 -3.77 12.34
C LYS A 146 -10.14 -3.53 13.71
N ASN A 147 -9.09 -2.71 13.78
CA ASN A 147 -8.46 -2.37 15.05
C ASN A 147 -9.39 -1.53 15.95
N GLU A 148 -10.11 -0.57 15.39
CA GLU A 148 -11.12 0.22 16.12
C GLU A 148 -12.24 -0.67 16.69
N ASP A 149 -12.76 -1.60 15.89
CA ASP A 149 -13.81 -2.52 16.31
C ASP A 149 -13.33 -3.45 17.43
N ILE A 150 -12.08 -3.94 17.34
CA ILE A 150 -11.46 -4.74 18.41
C ILE A 150 -11.32 -3.92 19.69
N GLN A 151 -10.90 -2.66 19.61
CA GLN A 151 -10.76 -1.80 20.79
C GLN A 151 -12.13 -1.49 21.41
N LYS A 152 -13.14 -1.17 20.61
CA LYS A 152 -14.52 -0.98 21.07
C LYS A 152 -15.05 -2.25 21.77
N GLY A 153 -14.84 -3.42 21.15
CA GLY A 153 -15.24 -4.70 21.73
C GLY A 153 -14.56 -4.98 23.08
N LYS A 154 -13.25 -4.70 23.21
CA LYS A 154 -12.52 -4.83 24.48
C LYS A 154 -13.06 -3.89 25.55
N THR A 155 -13.37 -2.64 25.18
CA THR A 155 -13.92 -1.67 26.14
C THR A 155 -15.27 -2.13 26.66
N VAL A 156 -16.17 -2.58 25.78
CA VAL A 156 -17.48 -3.11 26.17
C VAL A 156 -17.35 -4.32 27.07
N LEU A 157 -16.45 -5.25 26.72
CA LEU A 157 -16.20 -6.47 27.53
C LEU A 157 -15.67 -6.12 28.93
N ASN A 158 -14.70 -5.21 29.03
CA ASN A 158 -14.15 -4.78 30.31
C ASN A 158 -15.22 -4.11 31.18
N THR A 159 -16.02 -3.21 30.59
CA THR A 159 -17.14 -2.56 31.32
C THR A 159 -18.13 -3.60 31.83
N TRP A 160 -18.44 -4.63 31.02
CA TRP A 160 -19.33 -5.72 31.45
C TRP A 160 -18.71 -6.57 32.58
N LEU A 161 -17.43 -6.92 32.47
CA LEU A 161 -16.70 -7.67 33.50
C LEU A 161 -16.65 -6.91 34.83
N ASP A 162 -16.41 -5.59 34.77
CA ASP A 162 -16.43 -4.75 35.98
C ASP A 162 -17.81 -4.71 36.62
N ALA A 163 -18.87 -4.61 35.84
CA ALA A 163 -20.25 -4.65 36.32
C ALA A 163 -20.59 -6.00 36.95
N VAL A 164 -20.19 -7.13 36.38
CA VAL A 164 -20.39 -8.49 36.90
C VAL A 164 -19.60 -8.70 38.20
N SER A 165 -18.34 -8.24 38.25
CA SER A 165 -17.50 -8.31 39.44
C SER A 165 -18.12 -7.52 40.60
N TYR A 166 -18.68 -6.36 40.34
CA TYR A 166 -19.35 -5.54 41.35
C TYR A 166 -20.63 -6.18 41.88
N THR A 167 -21.41 -6.85 41.05
CA THR A 167 -22.60 -7.58 41.44
C THR A 167 -22.25 -8.81 42.29
N HIS A 168 -21.15 -9.49 42.01
CA HIS A 168 -20.70 -10.65 42.77
C HIS A 168 -20.22 -10.30 44.20
N LEU A 169 -19.48 -9.17 44.35
CA LEU A 169 -19.08 -8.65 45.65
C LEU A 169 -20.29 -8.24 46.52
N ARG A 170 -21.32 -7.62 45.93
CA ARG A 170 -22.52 -7.19 46.64
C ARG A 170 -23.41 -8.35 47.07
N ALA A 171 -23.42 -9.46 46.33
CA ALA A 171 -24.13 -10.68 46.70
C ALA A 171 -23.48 -11.39 47.89
N HIS A 172 -22.17 -11.21 48.12
CA HIS A 172 -21.44 -11.77 49.22
C HIS A 172 -21.65 -10.99 50.54
N GLU A 173 -21.94 -9.67 50.47
CA GLU A 173 -22.22 -8.84 51.65
C GLU A 173 -23.65 -8.98 52.20
N THR A 174 -24.61 -9.44 51.39
CA THR A 174 -26.01 -9.62 51.80
C THR A 174 -26.34 -11.02 52.32
N GLY A 175 -25.34 -11.90 52.42
CA GLY A 175 -25.51 -13.30 52.84
C GLY A 175 -25.34 -13.60 54.33
N TYR A 176 -25.15 -12.59 55.18
CA TYR A 176 -25.07 -12.74 56.61
C TYR A 176 -26.01 -11.77 57.36
N ASN A 177 -27.25 -12.17 57.51
CA ASN A 177 -28.15 -11.84 58.63
C ASN A 177 -29.12 -12.98 58.83
#